data_1036df4ae3d0cdfd595afc0eca30dc9b
#
_entry.id   1036df4ae3d0cdfd595afc0eca30dc9b
#
_cell.length_a   1.000
_cell.length_b   1.000
_cell.length_c   1.000
_cell.angle_alpha   90.00
_cell.angle_beta   90.00
_cell.angle_gamma   90.00
#
_symmetry.space_group_name_H-M   'P 1'
#
loop_
_entity.id
_entity.type
_entity.pdbx_description
1 polymer ?
#
loop_
_entity_poly.entity_id
_entity_poly.type
_entity_poly.pdbx_seq_one_letter_code
_entity_poly.pdbx_strand_id
1 'polypeptide(L)'
;MLPGLKLFDLSGRVAIVTGGSKGLGLAMAEGLASAGASVVLASRTEAEAVASAEKVQQEYGHKALGVKVDVSLADDAQRLAQVTMKEFGRIDILINSAGINIRGPIDGVSYEDFQRVQKINVDGTWLCSRAVVPMMKEKRTGRIINLASTLGVVGLADRTPYATSKGAVVQMTRALGLELAPFGITVNAICPGPFLTEMNIPIKDDENTKKFIVGAVALGRWGELHEIQGAAMYLASDAASYTTGSLITVDGGWTAR
;
A
#
# COMPACT_ATOMS: atom_id res chain seq x y z
N MET A 1 -4.46 13.17 27.39
CA MET A 1 -4.97 12.53 26.13
C MET A 1 -5.61 11.21 26.51
N LEU A 2 -6.77 10.92 26.00
CA LEU A 2 -7.44 9.63 26.21
C LEU A 2 -6.59 8.48 25.66
N PRO A 3 -6.49 7.32 26.33
CA PRO A 3 -5.63 6.20 25.88
C PRO A 3 -5.86 5.82 24.42
N GLY A 4 -7.10 5.81 23.93
CA GLY A 4 -7.46 5.46 22.56
C GLY A 4 -6.77 6.34 21.48
N LEU A 5 -6.68 7.62 21.66
CA LEU A 5 -6.02 8.53 20.71
C LEU A 5 -4.49 8.34 20.70
N LYS A 6 -3.90 8.04 21.86
CA LYS A 6 -2.46 7.73 21.93
C LYS A 6 -2.05 6.50 21.16
N LEU A 7 -2.97 5.55 20.96
CA LEU A 7 -2.70 4.35 20.17
C LEU A 7 -2.41 4.64 18.70
N PHE A 8 -2.84 5.80 18.19
CA PHE A 8 -2.59 6.23 16.81
C PHE A 8 -1.32 7.08 16.65
N ASP A 9 -0.63 7.42 17.73
CA ASP A 9 0.62 8.18 17.68
C ASP A 9 1.74 7.36 17.03
N LEU A 10 2.31 7.90 15.96
CA LEU A 10 3.41 7.31 15.21
C LEU A 10 4.73 8.06 15.40
N SER A 11 4.81 8.98 16.40
CA SER A 11 6.01 9.73 16.70
C SER A 11 7.21 8.82 16.93
N GLY A 12 8.33 9.13 16.26
CA GLY A 12 9.54 8.33 16.31
C GLY A 12 9.51 7.01 15.54
N ARG A 13 8.45 6.69 14.80
CA ARG A 13 8.39 5.55 13.88
C ARG A 13 8.85 5.95 12.48
N VAL A 14 9.36 4.97 11.74
CA VAL A 14 9.81 5.14 10.35
C VAL A 14 9.03 4.20 9.45
N ALA A 15 8.37 4.77 8.44
CA ALA A 15 7.56 4.07 7.47
C ALA A 15 8.18 4.10 6.07
N ILE A 16 8.32 2.94 5.43
CA ILE A 16 8.60 2.83 4.01
C ILE A 16 7.28 2.69 3.26
N VAL A 17 7.08 3.48 2.20
CA VAL A 17 5.91 3.40 1.32
C VAL A 17 6.37 3.20 -0.12
N THR A 18 6.19 2.00 -0.66
CA THR A 18 6.46 1.73 -2.09
C THR A 18 5.32 2.28 -2.95
N GLY A 19 5.66 2.83 -4.13
CA GLY A 19 4.67 3.60 -4.90
C GLY A 19 4.18 4.87 -4.17
N GLY A 20 5.03 5.42 -3.28
CA GLY A 20 4.69 6.51 -2.38
C GLY A 20 4.75 7.91 -2.99
N SER A 21 5.12 8.05 -4.28
CA SER A 21 5.23 9.37 -4.93
C SER A 21 3.90 9.95 -5.39
N LYS A 22 2.81 9.17 -5.44
CA LYS A 22 1.50 9.62 -5.93
C LYS A 22 0.35 8.71 -5.50
N GLY A 23 -0.87 9.16 -5.77
CA GLY A 23 -2.10 8.38 -5.59
C GLY A 23 -2.29 7.89 -4.15
N LEU A 24 -2.78 6.65 -4.00
CA LEU A 24 -3.06 6.08 -2.67
C LEU A 24 -1.78 5.89 -1.82
N GLY A 25 -0.63 5.60 -2.45
CA GLY A 25 0.64 5.47 -1.74
C GLY A 25 1.05 6.77 -1.07
N LEU A 26 1.00 7.89 -1.81
CA LEU A 26 1.30 9.20 -1.26
C LEU A 26 0.29 9.59 -0.17
N ALA A 27 -1.01 9.41 -0.42
CA ALA A 27 -2.04 9.73 0.56
C ALA A 27 -1.86 8.95 1.88
N MET A 28 -1.51 7.65 1.81
CA MET A 28 -1.20 6.87 3.02
C MET A 28 0.05 7.41 3.72
N ALA A 29 1.11 7.77 2.98
CA ALA A 29 2.31 8.36 3.56
C ALA A 29 2.03 9.70 4.27
N GLU A 30 1.21 10.56 3.67
CA GLU A 30 0.73 11.81 4.26
C GLU A 30 -0.04 11.55 5.57
N GLY A 31 -0.93 10.55 5.57
CA GLY A 31 -1.63 10.13 6.79
C GLY A 31 -0.68 9.68 7.90
N LEU A 32 0.35 8.86 7.57
CA LEU A 32 1.35 8.44 8.56
C LEU A 32 2.19 9.61 9.06
N ALA A 33 2.61 10.54 8.17
CA ALA A 33 3.37 11.73 8.54
C ALA A 33 2.55 12.66 9.45
N SER A 34 1.25 12.84 9.17
CA SER A 34 0.34 13.63 10.02
C SER A 34 0.19 13.06 11.43
N ALA A 35 0.41 11.75 11.59
CA ALA A 35 0.42 11.07 12.88
C ALA A 35 1.80 11.01 13.55
N GLY A 36 2.82 11.67 12.99
CA GLY A 36 4.16 11.81 13.58
C GLY A 36 5.25 10.90 13.02
N ALA A 37 4.97 10.08 12.00
CA ALA A 37 5.97 9.20 11.42
C ALA A 37 6.94 9.96 10.50
N SER A 38 8.21 9.54 10.50
CA SER A 38 9.12 9.80 9.38
C SER A 38 8.80 8.84 8.23
N VAL A 39 8.90 9.29 6.97
CA VAL A 39 8.49 8.48 5.82
C VAL A 39 9.58 8.36 4.76
N VAL A 40 9.68 7.19 4.13
CA VAL A 40 10.54 6.94 2.98
C VAL A 40 9.64 6.60 1.80
N LEU A 41 9.62 7.48 0.80
CA LEU A 41 8.79 7.37 -0.40
C LEU A 41 9.60 6.72 -1.52
N ALA A 42 9.25 5.50 -1.90
CA ALA A 42 9.93 4.76 -2.95
C ALA A 42 9.14 4.82 -4.27
N SER A 43 9.81 5.20 -5.35
CA SER A 43 9.25 5.28 -6.70
C SER A 43 10.31 4.92 -7.74
N ARG A 44 9.89 4.47 -8.93
CA ARG A 44 10.79 4.23 -10.07
C ARG A 44 11.39 5.54 -10.61
N THR A 45 10.68 6.64 -10.46
CA THR A 45 11.13 7.98 -10.88
C THR A 45 11.70 8.71 -9.65
N GLU A 46 13.02 8.91 -9.63
CA GLU A 46 13.71 9.54 -8.51
C GLU A 46 13.19 10.96 -8.23
N ALA A 47 13.07 11.76 -9.29
CA ALA A 47 12.57 13.13 -9.17
C ALA A 47 11.16 13.22 -8.53
N GLU A 48 10.25 12.30 -8.88
CA GLU A 48 8.92 12.22 -8.27
C GLU A 48 9.00 11.85 -6.78
N ALA A 49 9.87 10.87 -6.43
CA ALA A 49 10.04 10.43 -5.06
C ALA A 49 10.59 11.56 -4.18
N VAL A 50 11.62 12.26 -4.66
CA VAL A 50 12.26 13.37 -3.95
C VAL A 50 11.28 14.54 -3.78
N ALA A 51 10.63 14.99 -4.84
CA ALA A 51 9.68 16.11 -4.77
C ALA A 51 8.51 15.82 -3.82
N SER A 52 7.98 14.58 -3.83
CA SER A 52 6.91 14.19 -2.92
C SER A 52 7.39 14.13 -1.46
N ALA A 53 8.61 13.64 -1.22
CA ALA A 53 9.18 13.60 0.12
C ALA A 53 9.41 15.01 0.67
N GLU A 54 9.95 15.92 -0.13
CA GLU A 54 10.14 17.34 0.25
C GLU A 54 8.80 17.99 0.62
N LYS A 55 7.77 17.78 -0.18
CA LYS A 55 6.41 18.29 0.10
C LYS A 55 5.87 17.75 1.42
N VAL A 56 5.95 16.44 1.65
CA VAL A 56 5.49 15.80 2.90
C VAL A 56 6.27 16.34 4.10
N GLN A 57 7.59 16.51 3.99
CA GLN A 57 8.42 17.07 5.05
C GLN A 57 8.05 18.52 5.36
N GLN A 58 7.80 19.35 4.36
CA GLN A 58 7.38 20.75 4.53
C GLN A 58 6.01 20.86 5.19
N GLU A 59 5.07 20.01 4.82
CA GLU A 59 3.68 20.08 5.29
C GLU A 59 3.52 19.55 6.72
N TYR A 60 4.19 18.43 7.06
CA TYR A 60 3.99 17.73 8.34
C TYR A 60 5.15 17.93 9.34
N GLY A 61 6.28 18.50 8.93
CA GLY A 61 7.41 18.78 9.82
C GLY A 61 8.23 17.55 10.24
N HIS A 62 7.94 16.37 9.69
CA HIS A 62 8.67 15.12 9.96
C HIS A 62 9.60 14.79 8.82
N LYS A 63 10.76 14.17 9.14
CA LYS A 63 11.76 13.80 8.14
C LYS A 63 11.16 12.88 7.09
N ALA A 64 11.34 13.24 5.81
CA ALA A 64 10.93 12.42 4.68
C ALA A 64 12.09 12.24 3.69
N LEU A 65 12.17 11.07 3.04
CA LEU A 65 13.21 10.72 2.08
C LEU A 65 12.60 10.11 0.82
N GLY A 66 12.97 10.65 -0.34
CA GLY A 66 12.65 10.04 -1.63
C GLY A 66 13.74 9.07 -2.09
N VAL A 67 13.36 7.86 -2.50
CA VAL A 67 14.31 6.83 -2.97
C VAL A 67 13.84 6.23 -4.28
N LYS A 68 14.75 6.19 -5.28
CA LYS A 68 14.50 5.48 -6.54
C LYS A 68 14.52 3.96 -6.30
N VAL A 69 13.43 3.27 -6.64
CA VAL A 69 13.30 1.81 -6.45
C VAL A 69 12.41 1.22 -7.54
N ASP A 70 12.86 0.16 -8.18
CA ASP A 70 12.00 -0.77 -8.88
C ASP A 70 11.73 -1.97 -7.97
N VAL A 71 10.51 -2.08 -7.46
CA VAL A 71 10.12 -3.14 -6.51
C VAL A 71 10.23 -4.55 -7.11
N SER A 72 10.26 -4.68 -8.45
CA SER A 72 10.42 -5.95 -9.15
C SER A 72 11.86 -6.49 -9.14
N LEU A 73 12.80 -5.74 -8.59
CA LEU A 73 14.22 -6.08 -8.49
C LEU A 73 14.61 -6.33 -7.03
N ALA A 74 15.15 -7.52 -6.74
CA ALA A 74 15.52 -7.91 -5.38
C ALA A 74 16.59 -6.99 -4.76
N ASP A 75 17.58 -6.58 -5.57
CA ASP A 75 18.65 -5.69 -5.12
C ASP A 75 18.13 -4.30 -4.76
N ASP A 76 17.13 -3.80 -5.50
CA ASP A 76 16.50 -2.51 -5.21
C ASP A 76 15.68 -2.56 -3.91
N ALA A 77 14.94 -3.64 -3.68
CA ALA A 77 14.21 -3.85 -2.42
C ALA A 77 15.18 -3.93 -1.21
N GLN A 78 16.30 -4.63 -1.37
CA GLN A 78 17.32 -4.73 -0.32
C GLN A 78 18.00 -3.37 -0.07
N ARG A 79 18.35 -2.65 -1.14
CA ARG A 79 18.93 -1.30 -1.07
C ARG A 79 17.98 -0.31 -0.38
N LEU A 80 16.67 -0.38 -0.64
CA LEU A 80 15.67 0.46 0.03
C LEU A 80 15.71 0.28 1.55
N ALA A 81 15.73 -0.96 2.03
CA ALA A 81 15.83 -1.26 3.45
C ALA A 81 17.16 -0.75 4.04
N GLN A 82 18.28 -0.97 3.36
CA GLN A 82 19.61 -0.52 3.80
C GLN A 82 19.71 1.02 3.88
N VAL A 83 19.23 1.74 2.87
CA VAL A 83 19.19 3.21 2.85
C VAL A 83 18.34 3.73 4.00
N THR A 84 17.16 3.12 4.23
CA THR A 84 16.30 3.51 5.35
C THR A 84 16.98 3.28 6.69
N MET A 85 17.61 2.13 6.90
CA MET A 85 18.36 1.84 8.13
C MET A 85 19.53 2.80 8.34
N LYS A 86 20.26 3.14 7.28
CA LYS A 86 21.38 4.10 7.36
C LYS A 86 20.90 5.50 7.76
N GLU A 87 19.76 5.94 7.21
CA GLU A 87 19.28 7.31 7.36
C GLU A 87 18.46 7.54 8.64
N PHE A 88 17.75 6.52 9.11
CA PHE A 88 16.81 6.63 10.24
C PHE A 88 17.14 5.66 11.41
N GLY A 89 18.02 4.69 11.22
CA GLY A 89 18.39 3.70 12.25
C GLY A 89 17.31 2.66 12.55
N ARG A 90 16.15 2.70 11.84
CA ARG A 90 15.02 1.82 12.10
C ARG A 90 14.06 1.72 10.92
N ILE A 91 13.30 0.63 10.89
CA ILE A 91 12.14 0.42 10.03
C ILE A 91 11.03 -0.16 10.90
N ASP A 92 9.91 0.54 11.03
CA ASP A 92 8.77 0.11 11.86
C ASP A 92 7.56 -0.29 11.03
N ILE A 93 7.38 0.37 9.89
CA ILE A 93 6.21 0.21 9.03
C ILE A 93 6.69 0.03 7.59
N LEU A 94 6.07 -0.94 6.89
CA LEU A 94 6.17 -1.08 5.44
C LEU A 94 4.76 -1.03 4.83
N ILE A 95 4.53 -0.11 3.91
CA ILE A 95 3.34 -0.11 3.05
C ILE A 95 3.76 -0.53 1.63
N ASN A 96 3.31 -1.70 1.21
CA ASN A 96 3.47 -2.18 -0.16
C ASN A 96 2.32 -1.65 -1.03
N SER A 97 2.51 -0.46 -1.62
CA SER A 97 1.50 0.18 -2.47
C SER A 97 1.88 0.24 -3.95
N ALA A 98 3.12 -0.06 -4.32
CA ALA A 98 3.52 -0.12 -5.72
C ALA A 98 2.70 -1.18 -6.48
N GLY A 99 2.15 -0.80 -7.63
CA GLY A 99 1.37 -1.73 -8.45
C GLY A 99 0.94 -1.12 -9.77
N ILE A 100 0.58 -1.99 -10.71
CA ILE A 100 0.02 -1.63 -12.02
C ILE A 100 -1.25 -2.42 -12.29
N ASN A 101 -2.07 -1.91 -13.21
CA ASN A 101 -3.28 -2.56 -13.68
C ASN A 101 -3.29 -2.54 -15.22
N ILE A 102 -3.30 -3.72 -15.83
CA ILE A 102 -3.50 -3.90 -17.26
C ILE A 102 -4.89 -4.51 -17.46
N ARG A 103 -5.66 -3.94 -18.36
CA ARG A 103 -7.07 -4.23 -18.60
C ARG A 103 -7.24 -4.85 -19.97
N GLY A 104 -8.13 -5.82 -20.09
CA GLY A 104 -8.50 -6.44 -21.34
C GLY A 104 -9.07 -7.85 -21.15
N PRO A 105 -9.76 -8.38 -22.20
CA PRO A 105 -10.26 -9.75 -22.20
C PRO A 105 -9.11 -10.75 -22.18
N ILE A 106 -9.39 -11.98 -21.76
CA ILE A 106 -8.36 -13.03 -21.57
C ILE A 106 -7.57 -13.33 -22.84
N ASP A 107 -8.20 -13.25 -23.98
CA ASP A 107 -7.63 -13.47 -25.31
C ASP A 107 -6.99 -12.22 -25.94
N GLY A 108 -7.15 -11.05 -25.31
CA GLY A 108 -6.59 -9.77 -25.74
C GLY A 108 -5.39 -9.28 -24.92
N VAL A 109 -5.19 -9.82 -23.71
CA VAL A 109 -4.02 -9.46 -22.89
C VAL A 109 -2.85 -10.41 -23.19
N SER A 110 -1.68 -9.86 -23.51
CA SER A 110 -0.48 -10.66 -23.76
C SER A 110 0.00 -11.40 -22.51
N TYR A 111 0.74 -12.49 -22.69
CA TYR A 111 1.35 -13.21 -21.57
C TYR A 111 2.41 -12.37 -20.88
N GLU A 112 3.14 -11.55 -21.62
CA GLU A 112 4.14 -10.60 -21.12
C GLU A 112 3.49 -9.57 -20.20
N ASP A 113 2.32 -9.04 -20.57
CA ASP A 113 1.57 -8.08 -19.75
C ASP A 113 1.03 -8.74 -18.49
N PHE A 114 0.54 -9.99 -18.59
CA PHE A 114 0.17 -10.77 -17.41
C PHE A 114 1.35 -10.93 -16.46
N GLN A 115 2.50 -11.41 -16.97
CA GLN A 115 3.71 -11.59 -16.15
C GLN A 115 4.19 -10.27 -15.53
N ARG A 116 4.14 -9.17 -16.29
CA ARG A 116 4.53 -7.84 -15.79
C ARG A 116 3.67 -7.41 -14.60
N VAL A 117 2.35 -7.66 -14.64
CA VAL A 117 1.46 -7.38 -13.51
C VAL A 117 1.85 -8.24 -12.30
N GLN A 118 2.07 -9.57 -12.48
CA GLN A 118 2.49 -10.44 -11.39
C GLN A 118 3.82 -9.99 -10.80
N LYS A 119 4.81 -9.73 -11.62
CA LYS A 119 6.16 -9.33 -11.21
C LYS A 119 6.16 -8.06 -10.35
N ILE A 120 5.36 -7.06 -10.72
CA ILE A 120 5.32 -5.80 -9.96
C ILE A 120 4.45 -5.95 -8.72
N ASN A 121 3.23 -6.49 -8.85
CA ASN A 121 2.25 -6.50 -7.78
C ASN A 121 2.51 -7.59 -6.74
N VAL A 122 3.00 -8.76 -7.15
CA VAL A 122 3.21 -9.93 -6.28
C VAL A 122 4.66 -10.01 -5.85
N ASP A 123 5.60 -10.16 -6.81
CA ASP A 123 7.01 -10.30 -6.45
C ASP A 123 7.52 -9.05 -5.74
N GLY A 124 7.12 -7.85 -6.21
CA GLY A 124 7.47 -6.58 -5.56
C GLY A 124 7.01 -6.49 -4.11
N THR A 125 5.78 -6.91 -3.82
CA THR A 125 5.25 -6.98 -2.44
C THR A 125 6.05 -7.97 -1.58
N TRP A 126 6.37 -9.13 -2.14
CA TRP A 126 7.13 -10.16 -1.45
C TRP A 126 8.58 -9.72 -1.19
N LEU A 127 9.26 -9.18 -2.21
CA LEU A 127 10.65 -8.72 -2.13
C LEU A 127 10.85 -7.62 -1.09
N CYS A 128 9.97 -6.59 -1.12
CA CYS A 128 10.04 -5.51 -0.14
C CYS A 128 9.74 -6.01 1.28
N SER A 129 8.77 -6.90 1.45
CA SER A 129 8.48 -7.52 2.75
C SER A 129 9.68 -8.33 3.25
N ARG A 130 10.26 -9.18 2.39
CA ARG A 130 11.46 -9.97 2.69
C ARG A 130 12.64 -9.10 3.10
N ALA A 131 12.82 -7.94 2.48
CA ALA A 131 13.94 -7.05 2.76
C ALA A 131 13.87 -6.42 4.15
N VAL A 132 12.67 -6.09 4.67
CA VAL A 132 12.52 -5.42 5.98
C VAL A 132 12.35 -6.40 7.15
N VAL A 133 11.89 -7.62 6.91
CA VAL A 133 11.55 -8.60 7.95
C VAL A 133 12.74 -8.91 8.90
N PRO A 134 14.00 -9.07 8.45
CA PRO A 134 15.11 -9.33 9.37
C PRO A 134 15.24 -8.26 10.45
N MET A 135 15.16 -6.97 10.10
CA MET A 135 15.26 -5.84 11.02
C MET A 135 14.06 -5.76 11.98
N MET A 136 12.86 -6.04 11.46
CA MET A 136 11.66 -6.11 12.30
C MET A 136 11.69 -7.29 13.28
N LYS A 137 12.20 -8.46 12.86
CA LYS A 137 12.39 -9.64 13.73
C LYS A 137 13.38 -9.37 14.85
N GLU A 138 14.50 -8.72 14.57
CA GLU A 138 15.50 -8.33 15.57
C GLU A 138 14.88 -7.43 16.65
N LYS A 139 14.08 -6.44 16.24
CA LYS A 139 13.35 -5.53 17.15
C LYS A 139 12.11 -6.15 17.80
N ARG A 140 11.67 -7.32 17.34
CA ARG A 140 10.42 -7.97 17.75
C ARG A 140 9.19 -7.07 17.65
N THR A 141 9.16 -6.22 16.64
CA THR A 141 8.04 -5.32 16.34
C THR A 141 8.07 -4.91 14.87
N GLY A 142 6.91 -4.76 14.26
CA GLY A 142 6.76 -4.30 12.88
C GLY A 142 5.30 -4.26 12.44
N ARG A 143 5.04 -3.46 11.42
CA ARG A 143 3.74 -3.35 10.74
C ARG A 143 3.95 -3.46 9.24
N ILE A 144 3.41 -4.47 8.60
CA ILE A 144 3.40 -4.61 7.15
C ILE A 144 1.96 -4.46 6.65
N ILE A 145 1.76 -3.52 5.74
CA ILE A 145 0.46 -3.19 5.17
C ILE A 145 0.56 -3.38 3.66
N ASN A 146 -0.19 -4.33 3.13
CA ASN A 146 -0.22 -4.60 1.70
C ASN A 146 -1.42 -3.91 1.05
N LEU A 147 -1.21 -3.14 0.01
CA LEU A 147 -2.30 -2.59 -0.78
C LEU A 147 -2.82 -3.66 -1.76
N ALA A 148 -3.82 -4.42 -1.32
CA ALA A 148 -4.55 -5.35 -2.15
C ALA A 148 -5.55 -4.61 -3.07
N SER A 149 -6.77 -5.04 -3.15
CA SER A 149 -7.89 -4.43 -3.86
C SER A 149 -9.17 -5.19 -3.50
N THR A 150 -10.32 -4.58 -3.65
CA THR A 150 -11.59 -5.31 -3.72
C THR A 150 -11.55 -6.41 -4.78
N LEU A 151 -10.82 -6.21 -5.89
CA LEU A 151 -10.62 -7.24 -6.93
C LEU A 151 -9.69 -8.38 -6.51
N GLY A 152 -9.13 -8.35 -5.32
CA GLY A 152 -8.48 -9.49 -4.69
C GLY A 152 -9.44 -10.44 -3.96
N VAL A 153 -10.70 -10.02 -3.76
CA VAL A 153 -11.75 -10.78 -3.04
C VAL A 153 -13.00 -11.03 -3.89
N VAL A 154 -13.24 -10.20 -4.92
CA VAL A 154 -14.32 -10.39 -5.90
C VAL A 154 -13.78 -10.27 -7.32
N GLY A 155 -14.48 -10.84 -8.30
CA GLY A 155 -14.12 -10.77 -9.71
C GLY A 155 -14.70 -9.54 -10.42
N LEU A 156 -14.03 -9.13 -11.49
CA LEU A 156 -14.54 -8.18 -12.47
C LEU A 156 -14.01 -8.60 -13.85
N ALA A 157 -14.88 -8.58 -14.86
CA ALA A 157 -14.48 -8.88 -16.23
C ALA A 157 -13.36 -7.95 -16.71
N ASP A 158 -12.52 -8.44 -17.62
CA ASP A 158 -11.40 -7.73 -18.21
C ASP A 158 -10.33 -7.27 -17.20
N ARG A 159 -10.20 -7.99 -16.09
CA ARG A 159 -9.25 -7.68 -15.00
C ARG A 159 -8.44 -8.90 -14.55
N THR A 160 -8.39 -9.96 -15.34
CA THR A 160 -7.77 -11.24 -14.93
C THR A 160 -6.34 -11.05 -14.40
N PRO A 161 -5.40 -10.34 -15.08
CA PRO A 161 -4.04 -10.19 -14.55
C PRO A 161 -4.01 -9.47 -13.19
N TYR A 162 -4.80 -8.41 -13.07
CA TYR A 162 -4.84 -7.60 -11.86
C TYR A 162 -5.52 -8.32 -10.70
N ALA A 163 -6.71 -8.90 -10.93
CA ALA A 163 -7.45 -9.63 -9.90
C ALA A 163 -6.63 -10.83 -9.38
N THR A 164 -5.98 -11.58 -10.27
CA THR A 164 -5.04 -12.66 -9.90
C THR A 164 -3.93 -12.14 -8.99
N SER A 165 -3.28 -11.04 -9.36
CA SER A 165 -2.20 -10.47 -8.55
C SER A 165 -2.69 -10.00 -7.17
N LYS A 166 -3.87 -9.39 -7.11
CA LYS A 166 -4.42 -8.88 -5.85
C LYS A 166 -4.97 -10.01 -4.95
N GLY A 167 -5.48 -11.09 -5.54
CA GLY A 167 -5.80 -12.34 -4.83
C GLY A 167 -4.55 -12.99 -4.22
N ALA A 168 -3.44 -13.00 -4.96
CA ALA A 168 -2.15 -13.48 -4.44
C ALA A 168 -1.67 -12.64 -3.25
N VAL A 169 -1.77 -11.30 -3.33
CA VAL A 169 -1.43 -10.39 -2.22
C VAL A 169 -2.33 -10.62 -0.99
N VAL A 170 -3.63 -10.86 -1.19
CA VAL A 170 -4.56 -11.22 -0.12
C VAL A 170 -4.08 -12.48 0.61
N GLN A 171 -3.75 -13.54 -0.11
CA GLN A 171 -3.32 -14.80 0.51
C GLN A 171 -1.92 -14.69 1.11
N MET A 172 -1.00 -13.96 0.47
CA MET A 172 0.32 -13.64 1.02
C MET A 172 0.20 -12.90 2.36
N THR A 173 -0.75 -11.97 2.49
CA THR A 173 -1.02 -11.23 3.73
C THR A 173 -1.38 -12.18 4.87
N ARG A 174 -2.26 -13.14 4.63
CA ARG A 174 -2.68 -14.14 5.63
C ARG A 174 -1.50 -15.04 6.06
N ALA A 175 -0.76 -15.55 5.09
CA ALA A 175 0.39 -16.41 5.36
C ALA A 175 1.47 -15.68 6.17
N LEU A 176 1.87 -14.48 5.75
CA LEU A 176 2.85 -13.68 6.47
C LEU A 176 2.33 -13.23 7.85
N GLY A 177 1.04 -12.96 7.99
CA GLY A 177 0.41 -12.63 9.28
C GLY A 177 0.58 -13.73 10.31
N LEU A 178 0.47 -14.99 9.90
CA LEU A 178 0.70 -16.16 10.78
C LEU A 178 2.20 -16.39 11.02
N GLU A 179 3.02 -16.31 9.97
CA GLU A 179 4.46 -16.57 10.05
C GLU A 179 5.19 -15.56 10.95
N LEU A 180 4.78 -14.28 10.90
CA LEU A 180 5.50 -13.20 11.57
C LEU A 180 4.93 -12.83 12.94
N ALA A 181 3.73 -13.30 13.29
CA ALA A 181 3.10 -13.05 14.59
C ALA A 181 3.98 -13.43 15.81
N PRO A 182 4.73 -14.56 15.83
CA PRO A 182 5.62 -14.90 16.94
C PRO A 182 6.75 -13.89 17.19
N PHE A 183 7.01 -13.01 16.22
CA PHE A 183 8.01 -11.95 16.31
C PHE A 183 7.40 -10.57 16.64
N GLY A 184 6.11 -10.50 17.00
CA GLY A 184 5.43 -9.22 17.28
C GLY A 184 5.18 -8.35 16.04
N ILE A 185 5.23 -8.95 14.84
CA ILE A 185 4.99 -8.26 13.56
C ILE A 185 3.58 -8.58 13.10
N THR A 186 2.78 -7.55 12.78
CA THR A 186 1.47 -7.73 12.17
C THR A 186 1.55 -7.50 10.65
N VAL A 187 0.80 -8.30 9.90
CA VAL A 187 0.70 -8.15 8.45
C VAL A 187 -0.77 -8.12 8.06
N ASN A 188 -1.19 -7.01 7.46
CA ASN A 188 -2.58 -6.80 7.08
C ASN A 188 -2.67 -6.23 5.65
N ALA A 189 -3.84 -6.28 5.05
CA ALA A 189 -4.08 -5.65 3.76
C ALA A 189 -5.19 -4.60 3.84
N ILE A 190 -5.03 -3.54 3.05
CA ILE A 190 -6.12 -2.65 2.69
C ILE A 190 -6.62 -3.09 1.32
N CYS A 191 -7.94 -3.20 1.17
CA CYS A 191 -8.63 -3.53 -0.07
C CYS A 191 -9.43 -2.32 -0.56
N PRO A 192 -8.80 -1.39 -1.30
CA PRO A 192 -9.52 -0.23 -1.82
C PRO A 192 -10.53 -0.63 -2.90
N GLY A 193 -11.65 0.04 -2.91
CA GLY A 193 -12.59 0.08 -4.03
C GLY A 193 -12.20 1.13 -5.08
N PRO A 194 -13.19 1.69 -5.79
CA PRO A 194 -12.95 2.73 -6.79
C PRO A 194 -12.55 4.07 -6.15
N PHE A 195 -11.26 4.40 -6.21
CA PHE A 195 -10.72 5.71 -5.83
C PHE A 195 -10.34 6.53 -7.05
N LEU A 196 -10.52 7.84 -6.99
CA LEU A 196 -10.11 8.76 -8.05
C LEU A 196 -8.61 9.00 -8.01
N THR A 197 -7.86 8.05 -8.54
CA THR A 197 -6.40 8.11 -8.72
C THR A 197 -6.06 8.51 -10.15
N GLU A 198 -4.80 8.88 -10.42
CA GLU A 198 -4.30 9.10 -11.79
C GLU A 198 -4.58 7.91 -12.72
N MET A 199 -4.57 6.68 -12.20
CA MET A 199 -4.91 5.46 -12.93
C MET A 199 -6.37 5.44 -13.43
N ASN A 200 -7.28 6.13 -12.74
CA ASN A 200 -8.71 6.14 -13.01
C ASN A 200 -9.22 7.46 -13.63
N ILE A 201 -8.45 8.54 -13.55
CA ILE A 201 -8.79 9.82 -14.18
C ILE A 201 -9.15 9.67 -15.68
N PRO A 202 -8.41 8.89 -16.50
CA PRO A 202 -8.71 8.76 -17.92
C PRO A 202 -10.08 8.13 -18.22
N ILE A 203 -10.65 7.40 -17.29
CA ILE A 203 -11.93 6.69 -17.45
C ILE A 203 -13.06 7.23 -16.58
N LYS A 204 -12.82 8.31 -15.81
CA LYS A 204 -13.79 8.81 -14.82
C LYS A 204 -15.11 9.24 -15.42
N ASP A 205 -15.06 9.77 -16.63
CA ASP A 205 -16.23 10.33 -17.34
C ASP A 205 -16.85 9.35 -18.35
N ASP A 206 -16.25 8.16 -18.53
CA ASP A 206 -16.80 7.11 -19.39
C ASP A 206 -18.12 6.57 -18.82
N GLU A 207 -19.15 6.47 -19.65
CA GLU A 207 -20.51 6.08 -19.25
C GLU A 207 -20.57 4.64 -18.69
N ASN A 208 -19.78 3.71 -19.25
CA ASN A 208 -19.69 2.35 -18.71
C ASN A 208 -19.03 2.35 -17.32
N THR A 209 -17.98 3.14 -17.14
CA THR A 209 -17.31 3.31 -15.84
C THR A 209 -18.25 3.90 -14.82
N LYS A 210 -19.01 4.96 -15.17
CA LYS A 210 -20.04 5.53 -14.29
C LYS A 210 -21.10 4.51 -13.91
N LYS A 211 -21.62 3.76 -14.88
CA LYS A 211 -22.68 2.77 -14.67
C LYS A 211 -22.21 1.55 -13.88
N PHE A 212 -21.10 0.93 -14.29
CA PHE A 212 -20.69 -0.39 -13.77
C PHE A 212 -19.65 -0.34 -12.64
N ILE A 213 -18.95 0.77 -12.47
CA ILE A 213 -17.99 0.94 -11.38
C ILE A 213 -18.59 1.85 -10.32
N VAL A 214 -18.84 3.12 -10.65
CA VAL A 214 -19.34 4.10 -9.67
C VAL A 214 -20.79 3.82 -9.28
N GLY A 215 -21.64 3.44 -10.24
CA GLY A 215 -23.03 3.05 -9.98
C GLY A 215 -23.18 1.78 -9.14
N ALA A 216 -22.09 1.00 -9.00
CA ALA A 216 -22.01 -0.13 -8.10
C ALA A 216 -21.55 0.25 -6.67
N VAL A 217 -21.03 1.46 -6.45
CA VAL A 217 -20.63 1.96 -5.12
C VAL A 217 -21.88 2.41 -4.36
N ALA A 218 -22.11 1.88 -3.17
CA ALA A 218 -23.29 2.24 -2.37
C ALA A 218 -23.33 3.74 -2.01
N LEU A 219 -22.16 4.37 -1.81
CA LEU A 219 -22.05 5.81 -1.58
C LEU A 219 -22.19 6.66 -2.86
N GLY A 220 -22.33 6.05 -4.05
CA GLY A 220 -22.64 6.72 -5.32
C GLY A 220 -21.55 7.64 -5.88
N ARG A 221 -20.29 7.50 -5.43
CA ARG A 221 -19.16 8.33 -5.84
C ARG A 221 -17.85 7.59 -5.81
N TRP A 222 -16.84 8.18 -6.45
CA TRP A 222 -15.45 7.77 -6.24
C TRP A 222 -14.99 8.07 -4.81
N GLY A 223 -14.14 7.22 -4.27
CA GLY A 223 -13.39 7.52 -3.06
C GLY A 223 -12.35 8.62 -3.32
N GLU A 224 -12.20 9.52 -2.38
CA GLU A 224 -11.17 10.56 -2.38
C GLU A 224 -9.89 10.04 -1.72
N LEU A 225 -8.71 10.50 -2.19
CA LEU A 225 -7.42 9.93 -1.74
C LEU A 225 -7.23 10.01 -0.23
N HIS A 226 -7.69 11.07 0.43
CA HIS A 226 -7.55 11.20 1.88
C HIS A 226 -8.38 10.17 2.69
N GLU A 227 -9.42 9.58 2.09
CA GLU A 227 -10.29 8.61 2.78
C GLU A 227 -9.61 7.26 3.04
N ILE A 228 -8.43 7.00 2.42
CA ILE A 228 -7.62 5.81 2.70
C ILE A 228 -6.72 5.99 3.94
N GLN A 229 -6.45 7.24 4.35
CA GLN A 229 -5.46 7.55 5.40
C GLN A 229 -5.82 6.91 6.74
N GLY A 230 -7.09 6.96 7.14
CA GLY A 230 -7.55 6.40 8.41
C GLY A 230 -7.27 4.91 8.56
N ALA A 231 -7.48 4.13 7.49
CA ALA A 231 -7.18 2.69 7.47
C ALA A 231 -5.66 2.43 7.57
N ALA A 232 -4.84 3.24 6.86
CA ALA A 232 -3.39 3.13 6.93
C ALA A 232 -2.86 3.48 8.33
N MET A 233 -3.32 4.57 8.93
CA MET A 233 -2.96 4.99 10.30
C MET A 233 -3.35 3.94 11.33
N TYR A 234 -4.56 3.36 11.24
CA TYR A 234 -5.01 2.28 12.11
C TYR A 234 -4.04 1.10 12.04
N LEU A 235 -3.81 0.55 10.86
CA LEU A 235 -2.97 -0.64 10.69
C LEU A 235 -1.48 -0.41 11.02
N ALA A 236 -0.99 0.81 10.86
CA ALA A 236 0.38 1.21 11.18
C ALA A 236 0.64 1.42 12.67
N SER A 237 -0.41 1.61 13.46
CA SER A 237 -0.36 2.06 14.85
C SER A 237 -0.53 0.92 15.87
N ASP A 238 -0.46 1.25 17.15
CA ASP A 238 -0.73 0.32 18.23
C ASP A 238 -2.23 0.03 18.41
N ALA A 239 -3.10 0.84 17.79
CA ALA A 239 -4.53 0.57 17.72
C ALA A 239 -4.84 -0.77 17.02
N ALA A 240 -3.95 -1.23 16.11
CA ALA A 240 -4.05 -2.51 15.41
C ALA A 240 -3.15 -3.61 15.99
N SER A 241 -2.67 -3.49 17.23
CA SER A 241 -1.73 -4.45 17.82
C SER A 241 -2.28 -5.89 17.92
N TYR A 242 -3.59 -6.06 17.90
CA TYR A 242 -4.27 -7.37 17.90
C TYR A 242 -4.92 -7.71 16.54
N THR A 243 -4.49 -7.02 15.46
CA THR A 243 -5.00 -7.22 14.10
C THR A 243 -3.88 -7.71 13.21
N THR A 244 -3.94 -8.98 12.76
CA THR A 244 -3.01 -9.58 11.79
C THR A 244 -3.73 -10.54 10.86
N GLY A 245 -3.26 -10.68 9.63
CA GLY A 245 -3.89 -11.49 8.58
C GLY A 245 -5.21 -10.92 8.06
N SER A 246 -5.59 -9.72 8.45
CA SER A 246 -6.88 -9.12 8.18
C SER A 246 -6.90 -8.32 6.87
N LEU A 247 -8.11 -8.19 6.31
CA LEU A 247 -8.39 -7.39 5.13
C LEU A 247 -9.31 -6.23 5.53
N ILE A 248 -8.85 -5.01 5.41
CA ILE A 248 -9.65 -3.81 5.67
C ILE A 248 -10.15 -3.27 4.34
N THR A 249 -11.44 -3.41 4.11
CA THR A 249 -12.09 -2.92 2.89
C THR A 249 -12.45 -1.44 3.05
N VAL A 250 -12.05 -0.62 2.08
CA VAL A 250 -12.36 0.82 2.00
C VAL A 250 -12.87 1.08 0.58
N ASP A 251 -14.18 0.90 0.35
CA ASP A 251 -14.73 0.78 -1.00
C ASP A 251 -16.09 1.46 -1.22
N GLY A 252 -16.57 2.20 -0.23
CA GLY A 252 -17.88 2.85 -0.29
C GLY A 252 -19.06 1.88 -0.43
N GLY A 253 -18.88 0.61 0.01
CA GLY A 253 -19.89 -0.44 -0.06
C GLY A 253 -19.96 -1.15 -1.42
N TRP A 254 -18.92 -1.05 -2.24
CA TRP A 254 -18.88 -1.71 -3.56
C TRP A 254 -18.96 -3.24 -3.47
N THR A 255 -18.36 -3.84 -2.43
CA THR A 255 -18.38 -5.29 -2.21
C THR A 255 -19.43 -5.77 -1.21
N ALA A 256 -20.28 -4.91 -0.68
CA ALA A 256 -21.28 -5.24 0.33
C ALA A 256 -22.57 -5.89 -0.24
N ARG A 257 -22.48 -6.64 -1.35
CA ARG A 257 -23.60 -7.30 -2.04
C ARG A 257 -23.26 -8.76 -2.33
#